data_68156b1b3ffbf247697066cf54641957
#
_entry.id   68156b1b3ffbf247697066cf54641957
#
_cell.length_a   1.000
_cell.length_b   1.000
_cell.length_c   1.000
_cell.angle_alpha   90.00
_cell.angle_beta   90.00
_cell.angle_gamma   90.00
#
_symmetry.space_group_name_H-M   'P 1'
#
loop_
_entity.id
_entity.type
_entity.pdbx_description
1 polymer ?
#
loop_
_entity_poly.entity_id
_entity_poly.type
_entity_poly.pdbx_seq_one_letter_code
_entity_poly.pdbx_strand_id
1 'polypeptide(L)'
;MADDPLTDFTREGFDHEGTDHTVLRSGTGPAVVVIAEFPGITPQVAAFARRVRDLGCTVVLPDLFGVAGRDALAGSSLRIAAGGVRTAAQVCVSREFSLLALGRTSPVIPWLRALARAEHARCGGPGVGAVGMCLTGGFALAMVTDESVLAPVLSQPSLPLPVGRRRRETTDISEEDLAIVEQRCAAGLQVLGVRFEGDRLSPGSRFATLRRRLGDAFVVVELPDDSANPDGFGAPHSVLTTHLVDREGEPTRAALDEVLDLFRQRLLRRPS
;
A
#
# COMPACT_ATOMS: atom_id res chain seq x y z
N MET A 1 -12.91 16.24 3.41
CA MET A 1 -11.90 16.92 4.24
C MET A 1 -11.31 18.10 3.49
N ALA A 2 -10.59 19.03 4.17
CA ALA A 2 -9.80 20.05 3.48
C ALA A 2 -8.49 19.44 2.96
N ASP A 3 -7.85 20.12 1.97
CA ASP A 3 -6.52 19.78 1.51
C ASP A 3 -5.52 19.79 2.70
N ASP A 4 -4.54 18.90 2.67
CA ASP A 4 -3.47 18.80 3.67
C ASP A 4 -2.19 19.42 3.10
N PRO A 5 -1.63 20.47 3.72
CA PRO A 5 -0.43 21.12 3.20
C PRO A 5 0.85 20.28 3.36
N LEU A 6 0.79 19.15 4.09
CA LEU A 6 1.91 18.24 4.33
C LEU A 6 3.17 18.94 4.85
N THR A 7 3.02 19.98 5.70
CA THR A 7 4.13 20.79 6.22
C THR A 7 5.03 20.05 7.20
N ASP A 8 4.55 18.94 7.74
CA ASP A 8 5.28 18.02 8.62
C ASP A 8 6.09 16.96 7.86
N PHE A 9 6.10 17.04 6.53
CA PHE A 9 6.90 16.17 5.66
C PHE A 9 7.98 16.98 4.93
N THR A 10 9.19 16.45 4.88
CA THR A 10 10.24 16.92 3.95
C THR A 10 10.00 16.34 2.57
N ARG A 11 10.39 17.06 1.50
CA ARG A 11 10.24 16.61 0.10
C ARG A 11 11.60 16.61 -0.56
N GLU A 12 11.99 15.48 -1.12
CA GLU A 12 13.25 15.29 -1.81
C GLU A 12 13.05 14.38 -3.02
N GLY A 13 13.81 14.60 -4.10
CA GLY A 13 13.85 13.69 -5.24
C GLY A 13 14.59 12.40 -4.88
N PHE A 14 14.19 11.29 -5.47
CA PHE A 14 14.93 10.03 -5.47
C PHE A 14 14.99 9.49 -6.89
N ASP A 15 16.19 9.46 -7.45
CA ASP A 15 16.46 8.88 -8.77
C ASP A 15 17.03 7.47 -8.64
N HIS A 16 16.54 6.59 -9.47
CA HIS A 16 17.11 5.26 -9.68
C HIS A 16 16.96 4.85 -11.15
N GLU A 17 18.08 4.60 -11.81
CA GLU A 17 18.14 4.21 -13.23
C GLU A 17 17.39 5.16 -14.17
N GLY A 18 17.46 6.47 -13.89
CA GLY A 18 16.82 7.51 -14.70
C GLY A 18 15.30 7.67 -14.45
N THR A 19 14.76 7.00 -13.45
CA THR A 19 13.41 7.22 -12.95
C THR A 19 13.49 8.07 -11.69
N ASP A 20 12.96 9.31 -11.76
CA ASP A 20 12.96 10.25 -10.63
C ASP A 20 11.54 10.52 -10.13
N HIS A 21 11.32 10.35 -8.84
CA HIS A 21 10.08 10.73 -8.16
C HIS A 21 10.36 11.53 -6.90
N THR A 22 9.46 12.44 -6.58
CA THR A 22 9.44 13.10 -5.28
C THR A 22 9.07 12.09 -4.20
N VAL A 23 9.80 12.12 -3.08
CA VAL A 23 9.53 11.31 -1.89
C VAL A 23 9.31 12.22 -0.70
N LEU A 24 8.19 12.04 -0.03
CA LEU A 24 7.86 12.75 1.20
C LEU A 24 8.28 11.90 2.40
N ARG A 25 8.93 12.53 3.40
CA ARG A 25 9.44 11.84 4.59
C ARG A 25 9.06 12.57 5.87
N SER A 26 8.73 11.81 6.92
CA SER A 26 8.45 12.35 8.25
C SER A 26 8.78 11.32 9.33
N GLY A 27 9.25 11.76 10.49
CA GLY A 27 9.55 10.90 11.63
C GLY A 27 11.00 10.45 11.72
N THR A 28 11.25 9.55 12.66
CA THR A 28 12.57 8.96 12.97
C THR A 28 12.41 7.48 13.30
N GLY A 29 13.48 6.67 13.15
CA GLY A 29 13.46 5.23 13.35
C GLY A 29 13.32 4.45 12.03
N PRO A 30 13.10 3.12 12.06
CA PRO A 30 13.04 2.28 10.88
C PRO A 30 12.04 2.77 9.85
N ALA A 31 12.37 2.63 8.56
CA ALA A 31 11.54 3.15 7.49
C ALA A 31 10.29 2.29 7.23
N VAL A 32 9.18 2.95 6.87
CA VAL A 32 7.99 2.32 6.31
C VAL A 32 7.60 3.06 5.03
N VAL A 33 7.66 2.37 3.89
CA VAL A 33 7.23 2.90 2.60
C VAL A 33 5.72 2.77 2.49
N VAL A 34 5.03 3.90 2.42
CA VAL A 34 3.56 3.99 2.27
C VAL A 34 3.25 4.39 0.83
N ILE A 35 2.79 3.43 0.03
CA ILE A 35 2.50 3.61 -1.38
C ILE A 35 1.01 3.92 -1.53
N ALA A 36 0.72 5.17 -1.87
CA ALA A 36 -0.63 5.71 -1.88
C ALA A 36 -1.54 4.97 -2.86
N GLU A 37 -2.84 4.93 -2.52
CA GLU A 37 -3.89 4.52 -3.42
C GLU A 37 -4.28 5.65 -4.40
N PHE A 38 -5.07 5.30 -5.43
CA PHE A 38 -5.71 6.33 -6.26
C PHE A 38 -6.66 7.21 -5.39
N PRO A 39 -6.63 8.53 -5.52
CA PRO A 39 -5.95 9.32 -6.56
C PRO A 39 -4.57 9.91 -6.16
N GLY A 40 -3.86 9.35 -5.20
CA GLY A 40 -2.54 9.79 -4.76
C GLY A 40 -2.44 10.00 -3.24
N ILE A 41 -1.48 10.81 -2.80
CA ILE A 41 -1.27 11.11 -1.38
C ILE A 41 -2.37 12.08 -0.91
N THR A 42 -3.54 11.54 -0.57
CA THR A 42 -4.68 12.30 -0.02
C THR A 42 -4.46 12.65 1.45
N PRO A 43 -5.29 13.55 2.04
CA PRO A 43 -5.27 13.79 3.49
C PRO A 43 -5.47 12.52 4.33
N GLN A 44 -6.27 11.55 3.84
CA GLN A 44 -6.49 10.26 4.51
C GLN A 44 -5.24 9.38 4.48
N VAL A 45 -4.54 9.32 3.33
CA VAL A 45 -3.24 8.63 3.22
C VAL A 45 -2.20 9.28 4.13
N ALA A 46 -2.15 10.61 4.18
CA ALA A 46 -1.26 11.35 5.09
C ALA A 46 -1.60 11.07 6.57
N ALA A 47 -2.88 10.99 6.91
CA ALA A 47 -3.32 10.64 8.27
C ALA A 47 -2.87 9.22 8.65
N PHE A 48 -3.01 8.24 7.76
CA PHE A 48 -2.46 6.89 7.98
C PHE A 48 -0.94 6.92 8.16
N ALA A 49 -0.20 7.64 7.31
CA ALA A 49 1.24 7.76 7.41
C ALA A 49 1.68 8.37 8.76
N ARG A 50 0.97 9.38 9.25
CA ARG A 50 1.24 9.96 10.58
C ARG A 50 1.05 8.95 11.70
N ARG A 51 0.06 8.04 11.63
CA ARG A 51 -0.10 6.96 12.61
C ARG A 51 1.10 6.00 12.63
N VAL A 52 1.62 5.67 11.44
CA VAL A 52 2.84 4.86 11.33
C VAL A 52 4.05 5.61 11.89
N ARG A 53 4.18 6.90 11.61
CA ARG A 53 5.21 7.78 12.20
C ARG A 53 5.14 7.79 13.72
N ASP A 54 3.93 7.92 14.25
CA ASP A 54 3.70 8.04 15.70
C ASP A 54 3.99 6.74 16.47
N LEU A 55 4.19 5.60 15.78
CA LEU A 55 4.78 4.40 16.35
C LEU A 55 6.29 4.55 16.67
N GLY A 56 6.97 5.53 16.08
CA GLY A 56 8.42 5.67 16.12
C GLY A 56 9.10 5.17 14.85
N CYS A 57 8.42 5.25 13.71
CA CYS A 57 8.95 4.92 12.39
C CYS A 57 9.23 6.19 11.57
N THR A 58 10.10 6.09 10.59
CA THR A 58 10.19 7.06 9.50
C THR A 58 9.21 6.65 8.40
N VAL A 59 8.20 7.46 8.12
CA VAL A 59 7.31 7.23 6.98
C VAL A 59 7.88 7.83 5.71
N VAL A 60 7.76 7.08 4.63
CA VAL A 60 8.31 7.38 3.31
C VAL A 60 7.18 7.24 2.29
N LEU A 61 6.72 8.34 1.70
CA LEU A 61 5.62 8.36 0.75
C LEU A 61 6.15 8.74 -0.63
N PRO A 62 6.34 7.79 -1.55
CA PRO A 62 6.65 8.10 -2.94
C PRO A 62 5.45 8.75 -3.63
N ASP A 63 5.65 9.90 -4.27
CA ASP A 63 4.63 10.65 -5.02
C ASP A 63 4.60 10.15 -6.47
N LEU A 64 3.93 9.02 -6.68
CA LEU A 64 3.90 8.33 -7.98
C LEU A 64 2.84 8.90 -8.92
N PHE A 65 1.78 9.50 -8.39
CA PHE A 65 0.67 10.04 -9.18
C PHE A 65 -0.23 10.98 -8.34
N GLY A 66 -1.00 11.81 -9.04
CA GLY A 66 -1.94 12.72 -8.40
C GLY A 66 -1.31 14.07 -8.03
N VAL A 67 -1.80 14.66 -6.97
CA VAL A 67 -1.29 15.89 -6.36
C VAL A 67 -1.26 15.69 -4.86
N ALA A 68 -0.06 15.58 -4.30
CA ALA A 68 0.13 15.29 -2.88
C ALA A 68 -0.55 16.33 -1.98
N GLY A 69 -1.28 15.82 -0.97
CA GLY A 69 -2.03 16.62 0.00
C GLY A 69 -3.43 17.06 -0.45
N ARG A 70 -3.79 16.84 -1.72
CA ARG A 70 -5.09 17.26 -2.23
C ARG A 70 -6.20 16.27 -1.86
N ASP A 71 -7.30 16.79 -1.32
CA ASP A 71 -8.55 16.02 -1.20
C ASP A 71 -9.26 16.00 -2.56
N ALA A 72 -8.87 15.04 -3.41
CA ALA A 72 -9.42 14.90 -4.76
C ALA A 72 -10.90 14.44 -4.75
N LEU A 73 -11.41 13.97 -3.60
CA LEU A 73 -12.80 13.55 -3.42
C LEU A 73 -13.67 14.67 -2.81
N ALA A 74 -13.07 15.80 -2.41
CA ALA A 74 -13.80 16.96 -1.93
C ALA A 74 -14.29 17.83 -3.09
N GLY A 75 -15.56 18.19 -3.05
CA GLY A 75 -16.14 19.15 -3.99
C GLY A 75 -17.32 18.62 -4.79
N SER A 76 -17.68 19.34 -5.87
CA SER A 76 -18.77 18.93 -6.75
C SER A 76 -18.41 17.66 -7.54
N SER A 77 -19.40 16.85 -7.87
CA SER A 77 -19.23 15.61 -8.66
C SER A 77 -18.43 15.83 -9.96
N LEU A 78 -18.53 17.03 -10.55
CA LEU A 78 -17.79 17.40 -11.75
C LEU A 78 -16.29 17.58 -11.48
N ARG A 79 -15.92 18.18 -10.34
CA ARG A 79 -14.50 18.33 -9.92
C ARG A 79 -13.89 17.00 -9.55
N ILE A 80 -14.63 16.13 -8.88
CA ILE A 80 -14.22 14.76 -8.55
C ILE A 80 -13.97 13.98 -9.84
N ALA A 81 -14.91 14.05 -10.80
CA ALA A 81 -14.78 13.40 -12.10
C ALA A 81 -13.56 13.90 -12.88
N ALA A 82 -13.36 15.23 -12.96
CA ALA A 82 -12.24 15.83 -13.69
C ALA A 82 -10.88 15.48 -13.03
N GLY A 83 -10.81 15.50 -11.70
CA GLY A 83 -9.61 15.07 -10.95
C GLY A 83 -9.31 13.59 -11.14
N GLY A 84 -10.34 12.74 -11.06
CA GLY A 84 -10.24 11.31 -11.29
C GLY A 84 -9.79 10.98 -12.72
N VAL A 85 -10.36 11.61 -13.73
CA VAL A 85 -9.96 11.43 -15.15
C VAL A 85 -8.49 11.82 -15.36
N ARG A 86 -8.06 12.95 -14.80
CA ARG A 86 -6.66 13.38 -14.91
C ARG A 86 -5.69 12.38 -14.28
N THR A 87 -5.97 11.93 -13.07
CA THR A 87 -5.10 10.95 -12.38
C THR A 87 -5.16 9.59 -13.06
N ALA A 88 -6.35 9.13 -13.50
CA ALA A 88 -6.49 7.91 -14.27
C ALA A 88 -5.69 7.97 -15.58
N ALA A 89 -5.70 9.11 -16.29
CA ALA A 89 -4.88 9.31 -17.47
C ALA A 89 -3.38 9.22 -17.15
N GLN A 90 -2.92 9.80 -16.03
CA GLN A 90 -1.52 9.67 -15.60
C GLN A 90 -1.15 8.21 -15.35
N VAL A 91 -1.96 7.46 -14.61
CA VAL A 91 -1.71 6.03 -14.32
C VAL A 91 -1.80 5.17 -15.59
N CYS A 92 -2.78 5.43 -16.47
CA CYS A 92 -2.95 4.66 -17.71
C CYS A 92 -1.86 4.93 -18.74
N VAL A 93 -1.29 6.13 -18.78
CA VAL A 93 -0.22 6.53 -19.71
C VAL A 93 1.16 6.21 -19.13
N SER A 94 1.27 6.12 -17.80
CA SER A 94 2.52 5.74 -17.16
C SER A 94 2.90 4.30 -17.54
N ARG A 95 4.11 4.14 -18.08
CA ARG A 95 4.70 2.82 -18.34
C ARG A 95 5.09 2.08 -17.07
N GLU A 96 4.92 2.71 -15.91
CA GLU A 96 5.33 2.23 -14.59
C GLU A 96 4.33 1.24 -13.98
N PHE A 97 3.06 1.24 -14.48
CA PHE A 97 1.98 0.41 -13.94
C PHE A 97 1.50 -0.64 -14.94
N SER A 98 1.42 -1.87 -14.50
CA SER A 98 0.93 -3.00 -15.31
C SER A 98 -0.56 -3.27 -15.07
N LEU A 99 -1.45 -2.33 -15.47
CA LEU A 99 -2.88 -2.37 -15.14
C LEU A 99 -3.61 -3.65 -15.57
N LEU A 100 -3.23 -4.25 -16.70
CA LEU A 100 -3.89 -5.41 -17.28
C LEU A 100 -2.95 -6.61 -17.49
N ALA A 101 -1.67 -6.47 -17.16
CA ALA A 101 -0.70 -7.53 -17.34
C ALA A 101 -0.99 -8.70 -16.38
N LEU A 102 -0.69 -9.91 -16.83
CA LEU A 102 -0.75 -11.13 -16.03
C LEU A 102 0.66 -11.67 -15.85
N GLY A 103 1.00 -12.07 -14.62
CA GLY A 103 2.29 -12.69 -14.33
C GLY A 103 3.49 -11.77 -14.60
N ARG A 104 3.31 -10.47 -14.40
CA ARG A 104 4.37 -9.47 -14.53
C ARG A 104 4.36 -8.56 -13.32
N THR A 105 5.54 -8.28 -12.82
CA THR A 105 5.78 -7.26 -11.81
C THR A 105 5.73 -5.88 -12.46
N SER A 106 5.07 -4.91 -11.84
CA SER A 106 4.99 -3.54 -12.35
C SER A 106 6.37 -2.91 -12.49
N PRO A 107 6.64 -2.16 -13.59
CA PRO A 107 7.96 -1.58 -13.87
C PRO A 107 8.51 -0.64 -12.79
N VAL A 108 7.65 -0.03 -11.96
CA VAL A 108 8.07 0.83 -10.85
C VAL A 108 8.71 0.04 -9.68
N ILE A 109 8.53 -1.28 -9.62
CA ILE A 109 9.00 -2.09 -8.47
C ILE A 109 10.53 -2.06 -8.28
N PRO A 110 11.39 -2.14 -9.31
CA PRO A 110 12.84 -1.96 -9.13
C PRO A 110 13.19 -0.64 -8.44
N TRP A 111 12.52 0.45 -8.82
CA TRP A 111 12.68 1.76 -8.19
C TRP A 111 12.23 1.74 -6.71
N LEU A 112 11.07 1.15 -6.39
CA LEU A 112 10.59 1.01 -5.02
C LEU A 112 11.52 0.15 -4.15
N ARG A 113 12.09 -0.92 -4.70
CA ARG A 113 13.09 -1.74 -4.01
C ARG A 113 14.38 -0.93 -3.74
N ALA A 114 14.84 -0.14 -4.70
CA ALA A 114 15.99 0.74 -4.53
C ALA A 114 15.72 1.80 -3.46
N LEU A 115 14.52 2.40 -3.45
CA LEU A 115 14.07 3.32 -2.40
C LEU A 115 14.10 2.63 -1.03
N ALA A 116 13.56 1.42 -0.90
CA ALA A 116 13.55 0.68 0.36
C ALA A 116 14.97 0.44 0.89
N ARG A 117 15.91 0.02 0.03
CA ARG A 117 17.33 -0.14 0.42
C ARG A 117 17.97 1.17 0.87
N ALA A 118 17.74 2.26 0.13
CA ALA A 118 18.27 3.58 0.47
C ALA A 118 17.72 4.07 1.81
N GLU A 119 16.43 3.87 2.04
CA GLU A 119 15.79 4.25 3.30
C GLU A 119 16.23 3.35 4.47
N HIS A 120 16.44 2.05 4.24
CA HIS A 120 17.03 1.17 5.26
C HIS A 120 18.44 1.65 5.65
N ALA A 121 19.28 1.97 4.67
CA ALA A 121 20.63 2.50 4.93
C ALA A 121 20.60 3.83 5.68
N ARG A 122 19.62 4.70 5.36
CA ARG A 122 19.45 6.02 5.99
C ARG A 122 18.90 5.95 7.42
N CYS A 123 17.90 5.11 7.64
CA CYS A 123 17.12 5.05 8.88
C CYS A 123 17.66 4.00 9.87
N GLY A 124 18.39 3.00 9.38
CA GLY A 124 18.83 1.87 10.18
C GLY A 124 17.66 0.94 10.59
N GLY A 125 17.87 0.21 11.68
CA GLY A 125 16.91 -0.76 12.19
C GLY A 125 17.05 -2.14 11.53
N PRO A 126 16.12 -3.08 11.80
CA PRO A 126 16.20 -4.45 11.28
C PRO A 126 15.88 -4.55 9.79
N GLY A 127 15.09 -3.60 9.26
CA GLY A 127 14.64 -3.55 7.88
C GLY A 127 13.57 -2.50 7.67
N VAL A 128 12.78 -2.66 6.61
CA VAL A 128 11.77 -1.70 6.12
C VAL A 128 10.40 -2.35 6.13
N GLY A 129 9.37 -1.58 6.52
CA GLY A 129 7.98 -1.91 6.26
C GLY A 129 7.55 -1.40 4.88
N ALA A 130 6.57 -2.05 4.28
CA ALA A 130 5.95 -1.58 3.05
C ALA A 130 4.44 -1.79 3.11
N VAL A 131 3.65 -0.78 2.78
CA VAL A 131 2.21 -0.91 2.59
C VAL A 131 1.83 -0.36 1.24
N GLY A 132 1.17 -1.18 0.44
CA GLY A 132 0.54 -0.76 -0.79
C GLY A 132 -0.98 -0.77 -0.65
N MET A 133 -1.67 0.15 -1.31
CA MET A 133 -3.11 0.35 -1.19
C MET A 133 -3.76 0.40 -2.58
N CYS A 134 -4.90 -0.29 -2.76
CA CYS A 134 -5.67 -0.29 -4.01
C CYS A 134 -4.79 -0.68 -5.22
N LEU A 135 -4.59 0.21 -6.19
CA LEU A 135 -3.76 -0.05 -7.37
C LEU A 135 -2.32 -0.44 -7.02
N THR A 136 -1.79 0.07 -5.93
CA THR A 136 -0.43 -0.23 -5.45
C THR A 136 -0.40 -1.37 -4.42
N GLY A 137 -1.57 -1.93 -4.08
CA GLY A 137 -1.69 -2.95 -3.02
C GLY A 137 -0.78 -4.16 -3.21
N GLY A 138 -0.59 -4.60 -4.47
CA GLY A 138 0.32 -5.70 -4.80
C GLY A 138 1.81 -5.33 -4.78
N PHE A 139 2.14 -4.04 -4.79
CA PHE A 139 3.54 -3.58 -4.85
C PHE A 139 4.32 -3.95 -3.60
N ALA A 140 3.68 -3.86 -2.43
CA ALA A 140 4.30 -4.29 -1.18
C ALA A 140 4.72 -5.78 -1.21
N LEU A 141 3.94 -6.65 -1.87
CA LEU A 141 4.30 -8.04 -2.08
C LEU A 141 5.51 -8.19 -3.00
N ALA A 142 5.50 -7.48 -4.14
CA ALA A 142 6.61 -7.52 -5.09
C ALA A 142 7.90 -6.93 -4.50
N MET A 143 7.82 -5.95 -3.59
CA MET A 143 8.97 -5.41 -2.88
C MET A 143 9.65 -6.43 -1.94
N VAL A 144 8.94 -7.47 -1.50
CA VAL A 144 9.46 -8.54 -0.63
C VAL A 144 10.66 -9.28 -1.23
N THR A 145 10.85 -9.25 -2.54
CA THR A 145 12.06 -9.85 -3.15
C THR A 145 13.35 -9.13 -2.73
N ASP A 146 13.25 -7.93 -2.17
CA ASP A 146 14.35 -7.26 -1.49
C ASP A 146 14.40 -7.68 -0.01
N GLU A 147 15.59 -8.10 0.45
CA GLU A 147 15.78 -8.64 1.80
C GLU A 147 15.52 -7.60 2.89
N SER A 148 15.66 -6.31 2.59
CA SER A 148 15.38 -5.24 3.56
C SER A 148 13.91 -5.14 3.94
N VAL A 149 12.97 -5.63 3.10
CA VAL A 149 11.53 -5.55 3.37
C VAL A 149 11.09 -6.69 4.29
N LEU A 150 10.69 -6.35 5.53
CA LEU A 150 10.36 -7.31 6.59
C LEU A 150 8.89 -7.29 7.03
N ALA A 151 8.15 -6.24 6.68
CA ALA A 151 6.76 -6.06 7.10
C ALA A 151 5.88 -5.60 5.93
N PRO A 152 5.56 -6.51 4.98
CA PRO A 152 4.71 -6.18 3.84
C PRO A 152 3.22 -6.23 4.20
N VAL A 153 2.47 -5.20 3.77
CA VAL A 153 1.02 -5.07 3.93
C VAL A 153 0.36 -4.82 2.58
N LEU A 154 -0.62 -5.64 2.25
CA LEU A 154 -1.45 -5.53 1.05
C LEU A 154 -2.83 -5.00 1.46
N SER A 155 -3.06 -3.72 1.34
CA SER A 155 -4.37 -3.14 1.59
C SER A 155 -5.20 -3.13 0.31
N GLN A 156 -6.30 -3.89 0.28
CA GLN A 156 -7.22 -4.06 -0.86
C GLN A 156 -6.54 -4.05 -2.25
N PRO A 157 -5.60 -4.96 -2.56
CA PRO A 157 -4.84 -4.95 -3.81
C PRO A 157 -5.76 -5.10 -5.03
N SER A 158 -5.72 -4.12 -5.95
CA SER A 158 -6.66 -4.02 -7.07
C SER A 158 -6.03 -4.31 -8.43
N LEU A 159 -4.71 -4.43 -8.54
CA LEU A 159 -4.04 -4.83 -9.77
C LEU A 159 -3.71 -6.33 -9.80
N PRO A 160 -3.72 -6.94 -11.00
CA PRO A 160 -4.27 -6.39 -12.24
C PRO A 160 -5.78 -6.17 -12.12
N LEU A 161 -6.34 -5.22 -12.88
CA LEU A 161 -7.79 -4.95 -12.83
C LEU A 161 -8.58 -6.25 -13.01
N PRO A 162 -9.59 -6.56 -12.16
CA PRO A 162 -10.22 -7.88 -12.06
C PRO A 162 -11.20 -8.19 -13.19
N VAL A 163 -10.75 -8.00 -14.44
CA VAL A 163 -11.52 -8.30 -15.65
C VAL A 163 -11.24 -9.74 -16.08
N GLY A 164 -12.25 -10.59 -15.96
CA GLY A 164 -12.17 -12.02 -16.23
C GLY A 164 -11.52 -12.82 -15.08
N ARG A 165 -11.69 -14.16 -15.11
CA ARG A 165 -11.31 -15.06 -14.03
C ARG A 165 -9.83 -14.97 -13.67
N ARG A 166 -8.93 -15.06 -14.65
CA ARG A 166 -7.48 -15.07 -14.40
C ARG A 166 -7.00 -13.84 -13.63
N ARG A 167 -7.44 -12.62 -14.01
CA ARG A 167 -7.04 -11.39 -13.33
C ARG A 167 -7.62 -11.25 -11.92
N ARG A 168 -8.78 -11.86 -11.68
CA ARG A 168 -9.38 -11.89 -10.34
C ARG A 168 -8.61 -12.77 -9.35
N GLU A 169 -7.89 -13.77 -9.85
CA GLU A 169 -7.14 -14.75 -9.07
C GLU A 169 -5.65 -14.40 -8.95
N THR A 170 -5.17 -13.36 -9.66
CA THR A 170 -3.74 -13.00 -9.77
C THR A 170 -3.46 -11.68 -9.05
N THR A 171 -2.26 -11.53 -8.51
CA THR A 171 -1.69 -10.27 -8.03
C THR A 171 -0.72 -9.69 -9.06
N ASP A 172 -0.31 -8.43 -8.88
CA ASP A 172 0.65 -7.71 -9.73
C ASP A 172 2.09 -8.13 -9.35
N ILE A 173 2.42 -9.39 -9.64
CA ILE A 173 3.73 -9.97 -9.38
C ILE A 173 4.03 -11.08 -10.41
N SER A 174 5.29 -11.20 -10.84
CA SER A 174 5.73 -12.30 -11.69
C SER A 174 5.83 -13.63 -10.91
N GLU A 175 5.82 -14.76 -11.62
CA GLU A 175 5.99 -16.08 -10.96
C GLU A 175 7.39 -16.21 -10.35
N GLU A 176 8.42 -15.62 -10.97
CA GLU A 176 9.78 -15.60 -10.46
C GLU A 176 9.86 -14.83 -9.14
N ASP A 177 9.28 -13.63 -9.10
CA ASP A 177 9.23 -12.82 -7.87
C ASP A 177 8.39 -13.51 -6.78
N LEU A 178 7.26 -14.13 -7.17
CA LEU A 178 6.40 -14.84 -6.22
C LEU A 178 7.11 -16.06 -5.61
N ALA A 179 7.94 -16.77 -6.36
CA ALA A 179 8.73 -17.87 -5.84
C ALA A 179 9.74 -17.39 -4.76
N ILE A 180 10.32 -16.20 -4.92
CA ILE A 180 11.19 -15.60 -3.89
C ILE A 180 10.37 -15.24 -2.64
N VAL A 181 9.15 -14.69 -2.82
CA VAL A 181 8.25 -14.40 -1.70
C VAL A 181 7.90 -15.68 -0.94
N GLU A 182 7.58 -16.79 -1.64
CA GLU A 182 7.30 -18.09 -1.03
C GLU A 182 8.48 -18.59 -0.19
N GLN A 183 9.71 -18.49 -0.72
CA GLN A 183 10.92 -18.87 0.02
C GLN A 183 11.09 -18.04 1.29
N ARG A 184 10.88 -16.72 1.21
CA ARG A 184 10.97 -15.84 2.37
C ARG A 184 9.87 -16.11 3.40
N CYS A 185 8.66 -16.43 2.94
CA CYS A 185 7.56 -16.84 3.81
C CYS A 185 7.87 -18.17 4.52
N ALA A 186 8.44 -19.14 3.81
CA ALA A 186 8.92 -20.40 4.42
C ALA A 186 10.04 -20.17 5.46
N ALA A 187 10.82 -19.09 5.33
CA ALA A 187 11.84 -18.66 6.29
C ALA A 187 11.28 -17.78 7.43
N GLY A 188 9.94 -17.58 7.55
CA GLY A 188 9.29 -16.90 8.66
C GLY A 188 8.84 -15.45 8.39
N LEU A 189 8.93 -14.96 7.15
CA LEU A 189 8.29 -13.70 6.77
C LEU A 189 6.78 -13.86 6.80
N GLN A 190 6.07 -12.88 7.35
CA GLN A 190 4.62 -12.78 7.27
C GLN A 190 4.21 -11.68 6.33
N VAL A 191 3.15 -11.91 5.56
CA VAL A 191 2.49 -10.95 4.69
C VAL A 191 1.09 -10.70 5.24
N LEU A 192 0.73 -9.45 5.49
CA LEU A 192 -0.61 -9.09 5.96
C LEU A 192 -1.45 -8.58 4.79
N GLY A 193 -2.65 -9.14 4.62
CA GLY A 193 -3.62 -8.69 3.64
C GLY A 193 -4.90 -8.21 4.31
N VAL A 194 -5.41 -7.04 3.93
CA VAL A 194 -6.67 -6.48 4.47
C VAL A 194 -7.62 -6.11 3.32
N ARG A 195 -8.93 -6.42 3.46
CA ARG A 195 -9.97 -6.09 2.47
C ARG A 195 -11.37 -6.14 3.06
N PHE A 196 -12.34 -5.53 2.38
CA PHE A 196 -13.76 -5.80 2.63
C PHE A 196 -14.22 -7.04 1.86
N GLU A 197 -15.18 -7.80 2.42
CA GLU A 197 -15.68 -9.06 1.85
C GLU A 197 -16.33 -8.89 0.48
N GLY A 198 -17.13 -7.83 0.29
CA GLY A 198 -17.82 -7.53 -0.96
C GLY A 198 -16.99 -6.74 -1.98
N ASP A 199 -15.74 -6.41 -1.68
CA ASP A 199 -14.90 -5.60 -2.55
C ASP A 199 -14.64 -6.29 -3.91
N ARG A 200 -15.22 -5.71 -4.97
CA ARG A 200 -15.11 -6.25 -6.33
C ARG A 200 -13.80 -5.88 -7.02
N LEU A 201 -13.10 -4.82 -6.56
CA LEU A 201 -11.81 -4.41 -7.11
C LEU A 201 -10.68 -5.24 -6.51
N SER A 202 -10.85 -5.67 -5.26
CA SER A 202 -9.94 -6.59 -4.56
C SER A 202 -10.66 -7.90 -4.23
N PRO A 203 -10.88 -8.79 -5.22
CA PRO A 203 -11.74 -9.95 -5.05
C PRO A 203 -11.13 -11.00 -4.10
N GLY A 204 -11.97 -11.66 -3.29
CA GLY A 204 -11.55 -12.72 -2.37
C GLY A 204 -10.82 -13.89 -3.05
N SER A 205 -11.08 -14.14 -4.35
CA SER A 205 -10.34 -15.15 -5.12
C SER A 205 -8.83 -14.84 -5.23
N ARG A 206 -8.43 -13.55 -5.21
CA ARG A 206 -7.03 -13.12 -5.16
C ARG A 206 -6.39 -13.51 -3.83
N PHE A 207 -7.07 -13.24 -2.74
CA PHE A 207 -6.64 -13.62 -1.39
C PHE A 207 -6.59 -15.13 -1.21
N ALA A 208 -7.57 -15.85 -1.75
CA ALA A 208 -7.56 -17.32 -1.76
C ALA A 208 -6.35 -17.88 -2.52
N THR A 209 -5.93 -17.24 -3.62
CA THR A 209 -4.72 -17.64 -4.35
C THR A 209 -3.47 -17.39 -3.51
N LEU A 210 -3.33 -16.21 -2.90
CA LEU A 210 -2.19 -15.93 -2.02
C LEU A 210 -2.14 -16.87 -0.82
N ARG A 211 -3.29 -17.18 -0.22
CA ARG A 211 -3.36 -18.15 0.90
C ARG A 211 -2.91 -19.54 0.48
N ARG A 212 -3.27 -20.01 -0.73
CA ARG A 212 -2.78 -21.29 -1.26
C ARG A 212 -1.27 -21.30 -1.51
N ARG A 213 -0.70 -20.17 -1.95
CA ARG A 213 0.72 -20.05 -2.29
C ARG A 213 1.60 -19.84 -1.05
N LEU A 214 1.18 -19.00 -0.13
CA LEU A 214 1.98 -18.56 1.03
C LEU A 214 1.60 -19.27 2.34
N GLY A 215 0.51 -20.05 2.35
CA GLY A 215 0.04 -20.77 3.55
C GLY A 215 -0.26 -19.82 4.71
N ASP A 216 0.10 -20.25 5.92
CA ASP A 216 -0.13 -19.50 7.17
C ASP A 216 0.72 -18.21 7.26
N ALA A 217 1.72 -18.05 6.39
CA ALA A 217 2.48 -16.82 6.31
C ALA A 217 1.66 -15.65 5.73
N PHE A 218 0.56 -15.92 5.03
CA PHE A 218 -0.39 -14.90 4.57
C PHE A 218 -1.51 -14.71 5.58
N VAL A 219 -1.34 -13.75 6.47
CA VAL A 219 -2.34 -13.35 7.45
C VAL A 219 -3.38 -12.46 6.76
N VAL A 220 -4.67 -12.79 6.95
CA VAL A 220 -5.75 -12.09 6.25
C VAL A 220 -6.76 -11.53 7.26
N VAL A 221 -7.07 -10.25 7.09
CA VAL A 221 -8.17 -9.56 7.75
C VAL A 221 -9.23 -9.22 6.71
N GLU A 222 -10.33 -9.96 6.73
CA GLU A 222 -11.53 -9.68 5.93
C GLU A 222 -12.58 -9.03 6.79
N LEU A 223 -13.13 -7.92 6.30
CA LEU A 223 -14.06 -7.06 7.03
C LEU A 223 -15.45 -7.12 6.40
N PRO A 224 -16.52 -7.19 7.19
CA PRO A 224 -17.88 -7.06 6.67
C PRO A 224 -18.08 -5.66 6.07
N ASP A 225 -18.83 -5.59 4.97
CA ASP A 225 -19.03 -4.34 4.21
C ASP A 225 -19.72 -3.24 5.05
N ASP A 226 -20.60 -3.63 5.98
CA ASP A 226 -21.33 -2.72 6.88
C ASP A 226 -20.44 -2.09 7.97
N SER A 227 -19.20 -2.59 8.15
CA SER A 227 -18.21 -1.97 9.03
C SER A 227 -17.47 -0.79 8.41
N ALA A 228 -17.69 -0.54 7.13
CA ALA A 228 -17.07 0.60 6.45
C ALA A 228 -17.64 1.93 6.92
N ASN A 229 -16.81 2.98 6.90
CA ASN A 229 -17.28 4.34 7.15
C ASN A 229 -18.38 4.72 6.13
N PRO A 230 -19.62 5.00 6.58
CA PRO A 230 -20.74 5.31 5.70
C PRO A 230 -20.55 6.62 4.94
N ASP A 231 -19.69 7.52 5.43
CA ASP A 231 -19.34 8.77 4.76
C ASP A 231 -18.24 8.57 3.70
N GLY A 232 -17.73 7.34 3.56
CA GLY A 232 -16.74 6.97 2.55
C GLY A 232 -17.32 7.06 1.14
N PHE A 233 -16.47 7.43 0.17
CA PHE A 233 -16.87 7.55 -1.22
C PHE A 233 -16.96 6.17 -1.90
N GLY A 234 -18.14 5.86 -2.45
CA GLY A 234 -18.36 4.63 -3.23
C GLY A 234 -18.65 3.40 -2.38
N ALA A 235 -18.44 2.21 -2.96
CA ALA A 235 -18.57 0.95 -2.24
C ALA A 235 -17.38 0.74 -1.29
N PRO A 236 -17.53 -0.04 -0.19
CA PRO A 236 -16.45 -0.36 0.74
C PRO A 236 -15.21 -0.89 0.01
N HIS A 237 -14.07 -0.19 0.17
CA HIS A 237 -12.82 -0.51 -0.52
C HIS A 237 -11.58 -0.10 0.28
N SER A 238 -11.39 1.18 0.55
CA SER A 238 -10.15 1.76 1.13
C SER A 238 -10.10 1.56 2.65
N VAL A 239 -9.65 0.38 3.11
CA VAL A 239 -9.73 -0.06 4.51
C VAL A 239 -9.01 0.88 5.48
N LEU A 240 -7.80 1.33 5.12
CA LEU A 240 -6.92 2.11 6.02
C LEU A 240 -7.09 3.63 5.89
N THR A 241 -7.99 4.08 5.01
CA THR A 241 -8.14 5.48 4.64
C THR A 241 -9.61 5.90 4.58
N THR A 242 -10.21 5.99 3.40
CA THR A 242 -11.56 6.56 3.19
C THR A 242 -12.67 5.83 3.94
N HIS A 243 -12.58 4.48 4.03
CA HIS A 243 -13.60 3.67 4.69
C HIS A 243 -13.23 3.26 6.13
N LEU A 244 -12.17 3.85 6.69
CA LEU A 244 -11.79 3.65 8.08
C LEU A 244 -12.79 4.34 9.02
N VAL A 245 -13.37 3.58 9.95
CA VAL A 245 -14.04 4.09 11.14
C VAL A 245 -13.04 4.05 12.29
N ASP A 246 -12.40 5.18 12.55
CA ASP A 246 -11.33 5.30 13.52
C ASP A 246 -11.85 5.49 14.96
N ARG A 247 -12.51 4.46 15.46
CA ARG A 247 -13.05 4.40 16.82
C ARG A 247 -12.76 3.04 17.43
N GLU A 248 -12.41 3.02 18.70
CA GLU A 248 -12.17 1.78 19.46
C GLU A 248 -13.37 0.83 19.37
N GLY A 249 -13.11 -0.46 19.15
CA GLY A 249 -14.11 -1.49 18.98
C GLY A 249 -14.65 -1.66 17.55
N GLU A 250 -14.35 -0.75 16.63
CA GLU A 250 -14.76 -0.88 15.22
C GLU A 250 -13.86 -1.86 14.46
N PRO A 251 -14.43 -2.69 13.56
CA PRO A 251 -13.65 -3.69 12.84
C PRO A 251 -12.54 -3.08 11.96
N THR A 252 -12.80 -1.96 11.29
CA THR A 252 -11.78 -1.28 10.47
C THR A 252 -10.66 -0.68 11.32
N ARG A 253 -10.97 -0.25 12.56
CA ARG A 253 -9.96 0.19 13.51
C ARG A 253 -9.11 -1.00 13.97
N ALA A 254 -9.70 -2.15 14.25
CA ALA A 254 -8.95 -3.36 14.60
C ALA A 254 -8.01 -3.78 13.44
N ALA A 255 -8.47 -3.69 12.18
CA ALA A 255 -7.61 -3.94 11.03
C ALA A 255 -6.43 -2.96 10.93
N LEU A 256 -6.64 -1.68 11.23
CA LEU A 256 -5.56 -0.70 11.32
C LEU A 256 -4.57 -1.08 12.42
N ASP A 257 -5.05 -1.47 13.59
CA ASP A 257 -4.21 -1.85 14.73
C ASP A 257 -3.36 -3.09 14.39
N GLU A 258 -3.90 -4.09 13.66
CA GLU A 258 -3.13 -5.25 13.14
C GLU A 258 -1.99 -4.81 12.21
N VAL A 259 -2.24 -3.85 11.31
CA VAL A 259 -1.19 -3.29 10.45
C VAL A 259 -0.09 -2.60 11.26
N LEU A 260 -0.48 -1.76 12.23
CA LEU A 260 0.46 -1.05 13.11
C LEU A 260 1.24 -2.02 13.99
N ASP A 261 0.61 -3.10 14.46
CA ASP A 261 1.25 -4.12 15.27
C ASP A 261 2.27 -4.94 14.47
N LEU A 262 2.00 -5.24 13.20
CA LEU A 262 3.00 -5.87 12.33
C LEU A 262 4.27 -5.00 12.23
N PHE A 263 4.13 -3.69 11.99
CA PHE A 263 5.27 -2.78 11.95
C PHE A 263 5.99 -2.72 13.29
N ARG A 264 5.25 -2.63 14.40
CA ARG A 264 5.84 -2.62 15.75
C ARG A 264 6.62 -3.89 16.04
N GLN A 265 6.09 -5.05 15.68
CA GLN A 265 6.70 -6.35 15.93
C GLN A 265 7.94 -6.57 15.08
N ARG A 266 7.92 -6.20 13.80
CA ARG A 266 8.97 -6.50 12.84
C ARG A 266 10.06 -5.44 12.79
N LEU A 267 9.76 -4.19 13.15
CA LEU A 267 10.69 -3.09 12.96
C LEU A 267 11.18 -2.46 14.27
N LEU A 268 10.36 -2.48 15.33
CA LEU A 268 10.65 -1.73 16.57
C LEU A 268 11.04 -2.62 17.75
N ARG A 269 10.68 -3.91 17.72
CA ARG A 269 11.15 -4.84 18.76
C ARG A 269 12.63 -5.12 18.55
N ARG A 270 13.44 -4.91 19.59
CA ARG A 270 14.81 -5.37 19.60
C ARG A 270 14.82 -6.91 19.52
N PRO A 271 15.69 -7.53 18.71
CA PRO A 271 15.91 -8.96 18.81
C PRO A 271 16.36 -9.25 20.26
N SER A 272 15.66 -10.19 20.90
CA SER A 272 16.00 -10.69 22.25
C SER A 272 17.28 -11.46 22.23
#